data_ac091fff10761b07e10a5c431ecd1edd
#
_entry.id   ac091fff10761b07e10a5c431ecd1edd
#
_cell.length_a   1.000
_cell.length_b   1.000
_cell.length_c   1.000
_cell.angle_alpha   90.00
_cell.angle_beta   90.00
_cell.angle_gamma   90.00
#
_symmetry.space_group_name_H-M   'P 1'
#
loop_
_entity.id
_entity.type
_entity.pdbx_description
1 polymer ?
#
loop_
_entity_poly.entity_id
_entity_poly.type
_entity_poly.pdbx_seq_one_letter_code
_entity_poly.pdbx_strand_id
1 'polypeptide(L)'
;MGKLLLAVVCLFSVSAFASEKAFDLKMDLSIEGKHVSSPRIVVKEGEKGTITQESNGEKSFIEVVAKEDKAPNGKQAIHMAFVVGKIANDGTRTVVSQPQIISIPNEKAQITVGENGKPEVLSLSVIANKTTL
;
A
#
# COMPACT_ATOMS: atom_id res chain seq x y z
N MET A 1 31.43 -32.34 46.50
CA MET A 1 30.49 -31.24 46.55
C MET A 1 30.47 -30.51 45.25
N GLY A 2 29.60 -30.91 44.39
CA GLY A 2 29.38 -30.22 43.13
C GLY A 2 28.67 -28.91 43.37
N LYS A 3 29.38 -27.84 43.28
CA LYS A 3 28.70 -26.57 43.04
C LYS A 3 28.16 -26.64 41.65
N LEU A 4 26.89 -26.86 41.55
CA LEU A 4 26.19 -26.62 40.35
C LEU A 4 26.26 -25.12 40.11
N LEU A 5 27.22 -24.72 39.33
CA LEU A 5 27.15 -23.40 38.71
C LEU A 5 26.02 -23.50 37.72
N LEU A 6 24.84 -23.18 38.17
CA LEU A 6 23.78 -22.88 37.26
C LEU A 6 24.21 -21.58 36.56
N ALA A 7 24.96 -21.74 35.49
CA ALA A 7 25.02 -20.70 34.54
C ALA A 7 23.58 -20.55 34.02
N VAL A 8 22.83 -19.70 34.66
CA VAL A 8 21.67 -19.16 34.05
C VAL A 8 22.19 -18.39 32.84
N VAL A 9 22.38 -19.12 31.80
CA VAL A 9 22.40 -18.50 30.49
C VAL A 9 21.02 -17.87 30.38
N CYS A 10 20.92 -16.65 30.84
CA CYS A 10 19.87 -15.81 30.35
C CYS A 10 20.08 -15.77 28.85
N LEU A 11 19.48 -16.70 28.16
CA LEU A 11 19.13 -16.53 26.81
C LEU A 11 18.21 -15.32 26.78
N PHE A 12 18.84 -14.15 26.83
CA PHE A 12 18.21 -13.02 26.19
C PHE A 12 18.08 -13.46 24.76
N SER A 13 16.99 -14.10 24.43
CA SER A 13 16.46 -13.95 23.11
C SER A 13 16.22 -12.46 23.00
N VAL A 14 17.27 -11.74 22.64
CA VAL A 14 17.09 -10.48 21.99
C VAL A 14 16.28 -10.87 20.77
N SER A 15 14.96 -10.81 20.91
CA SER A 15 14.15 -10.64 19.73
C SER A 15 14.70 -9.37 19.14
N ALA A 16 15.65 -9.54 18.24
CA ALA A 16 16.04 -8.47 17.38
C ALA A 16 14.72 -8.01 16.79
N PHE A 17 14.23 -6.86 17.24
CA PHE A 17 13.20 -6.15 16.52
C PHE A 17 13.86 -5.81 15.20
N ALA A 18 13.91 -6.81 14.31
CA ALA A 18 14.19 -6.55 12.93
C ALA A 18 13.13 -5.55 12.53
N SER A 19 13.52 -4.29 12.37
CA SER A 19 12.67 -3.27 11.84
C SER A 19 12.11 -3.82 10.55
N GLU A 20 10.83 -4.14 10.53
CA GLU A 20 10.18 -4.66 9.35
C GLU A 20 10.09 -3.57 8.32
N LYS A 21 10.44 -3.92 7.08
CA LYS A 21 10.29 -3.01 5.96
C LYS A 21 8.83 -2.69 5.74
N ALA A 22 8.53 -1.43 5.67
CA ALA A 22 7.18 -0.93 5.43
C ALA A 22 7.23 0.23 4.45
N PHE A 23 6.08 0.59 3.93
CA PHE A 23 5.93 1.69 2.99
C PHE A 23 4.84 2.62 3.47
N ASP A 24 5.13 3.91 3.45
CA ASP A 24 4.18 4.98 3.71
C ASP A 24 3.66 5.46 2.35
N LEU A 25 2.39 5.27 2.12
CA LEU A 25 1.73 5.58 0.85
C LEU A 25 0.75 6.73 1.05
N LYS A 26 1.03 7.85 0.38
CA LYS A 26 0.11 8.98 0.29
C LYS A 26 -0.53 8.96 -1.09
N MET A 27 -1.84 8.89 -1.12
CA MET A 27 -2.59 8.68 -2.36
C MET A 27 -3.61 9.77 -2.60
N ASP A 28 -3.94 9.97 -3.87
CA ASP A 28 -5.12 10.73 -4.31
C ASP A 28 -5.89 9.86 -5.28
N LEU A 29 -7.15 9.64 -4.98
CA LEU A 29 -8.04 8.80 -5.78
C LEU A 29 -9.17 9.63 -6.38
N SER A 30 -9.34 9.51 -7.69
CA SER A 30 -10.51 10.02 -8.42
C SER A 30 -11.16 8.89 -9.21
N ILE A 31 -12.45 8.81 -9.18
CA ILE A 31 -13.24 7.84 -9.95
C ILE A 31 -14.24 8.62 -10.81
N GLU A 32 -14.30 8.29 -12.08
CA GLU A 32 -15.20 8.94 -13.05
C GLU A 32 -15.04 10.48 -13.07
N GLY A 33 -13.80 10.95 -12.96
CA GLY A 33 -13.46 12.37 -12.94
C GLY A 33 -13.74 13.10 -11.63
N LYS A 34 -14.26 12.42 -10.62
CA LYS A 34 -14.55 13.02 -9.31
C LYS A 34 -13.49 12.58 -8.29
N HIS A 35 -12.95 13.54 -7.56
CA HIS A 35 -12.08 13.25 -6.44
C HIS A 35 -12.87 12.51 -5.35
N VAL A 36 -12.40 11.31 -5.01
CA VAL A 36 -13.05 10.48 -4.00
C VAL A 36 -12.40 10.68 -2.64
N SER A 37 -11.07 10.66 -2.58
CA SER A 37 -10.34 10.71 -1.32
C SER A 37 -8.85 10.88 -1.51
N SER A 38 -8.18 11.28 -0.43
CA SER A 38 -6.72 11.39 -0.33
C SER A 38 -6.23 10.55 0.84
N PRO A 39 -6.26 9.22 0.73
CA PRO A 39 -5.90 8.36 1.84
C PRO A 39 -4.39 8.26 2.04
N ARG A 40 -4.01 7.92 3.26
CA ARG A 40 -2.65 7.57 3.62
C ARG A 40 -2.65 6.26 4.39
N ILE A 41 -1.76 5.36 4.04
CA ILE A 41 -1.63 4.08 4.71
C ILE A 41 -0.15 3.69 4.83
N VAL A 42 0.20 3.02 5.92
CA VAL A 42 1.49 2.37 6.08
C VAL A 42 1.26 0.87 5.98
N VAL A 43 1.95 0.23 5.06
CA VAL A 43 1.82 -1.22 4.81
C VAL A 43 3.17 -1.90 4.95
N LYS A 44 3.19 -3.08 5.54
CA LYS A 44 4.39 -3.92 5.56
C LYS A 44 4.65 -4.50 4.18
N GLU A 45 5.92 -4.69 3.86
CA GLU A 45 6.30 -5.29 2.58
C GLU A 45 5.62 -6.65 2.38
N GLY A 46 4.95 -6.80 1.24
CA GLY A 46 4.27 -8.03 0.85
C GLY A 46 2.94 -8.30 1.54
N GLU A 47 2.53 -7.49 2.48
CA GLU A 47 1.24 -7.62 3.15
C GLU A 47 0.19 -6.71 2.52
N LYS A 48 -1.04 -7.20 2.45
CA LYS A 48 -2.16 -6.41 1.92
C LYS A 48 -2.62 -5.38 2.95
N GLY A 49 -2.66 -4.11 2.52
CA GLY A 49 -3.36 -3.05 3.24
C GLY A 49 -4.71 -2.79 2.60
N THR A 50 -5.71 -2.48 3.39
CA THR A 50 -7.05 -2.18 2.89
C THR A 50 -7.55 -0.88 3.50
N ILE A 51 -8.07 -0.01 2.65
CA ILE A 51 -8.73 1.23 3.05
C ILE A 51 -10.16 1.18 2.53
N THR A 52 -11.11 1.42 3.41
CA THR A 52 -12.51 1.59 3.05
C THR A 52 -12.91 3.02 3.38
N GLN A 53 -13.56 3.69 2.45
CA GLN A 53 -13.93 5.08 2.59
C GLN A 53 -15.35 5.34 2.12
N GLU A 54 -15.96 6.36 2.70
CA GLU A 54 -17.27 6.83 2.30
C GLU A 54 -17.16 8.32 1.93
N SER A 55 -17.68 8.67 0.77
CA SER A 55 -17.74 10.05 0.26
C SER A 55 -19.07 10.26 -0.43
N ASN A 56 -19.83 11.26 0.00
CA ASN A 56 -21.14 11.59 -0.59
C ASN A 56 -22.12 10.40 -0.66
N GLY A 57 -22.13 9.55 0.38
CA GLY A 57 -22.97 8.36 0.43
C GLY A 57 -22.49 7.18 -0.38
N GLU A 58 -21.37 7.32 -1.11
CA GLU A 58 -20.75 6.24 -1.86
C GLU A 58 -19.55 5.67 -1.11
N LYS A 59 -19.51 4.35 -1.00
CA LYS A 59 -18.39 3.65 -0.37
C LYS A 59 -17.44 3.12 -1.43
N SER A 60 -16.16 3.29 -1.17
CA SER A 60 -15.10 2.76 -2.02
C SER A 60 -14.06 2.03 -1.18
N PHE A 61 -13.26 1.19 -1.84
CA PHE A 61 -12.15 0.51 -1.17
C PHE A 61 -10.91 0.55 -2.05
N ILE A 62 -9.77 0.54 -1.38
CA ILE A 62 -8.46 0.37 -2.00
C ILE A 62 -7.75 -0.74 -1.26
N GLU A 63 -7.28 -1.74 -1.98
CA GLU A 63 -6.35 -2.73 -1.47
C GLU A 63 -5.00 -2.51 -2.14
N VAL A 64 -3.92 -2.66 -1.40
CA VAL A 64 -2.58 -2.47 -1.92
C VAL A 64 -1.60 -3.47 -1.33
N VAL A 65 -0.73 -3.99 -2.18
CA VAL A 65 0.46 -4.75 -1.78
C VAL A 65 1.67 -4.03 -2.36
N ALA A 66 2.61 -3.67 -1.51
CA ALA A 66 3.81 -2.96 -1.90
C ALA A 66 5.06 -3.81 -1.65
N LYS A 67 6.00 -3.78 -2.59
CA LYS A 67 7.28 -4.51 -2.52
C LYS A 67 8.41 -3.64 -3.04
N GLU A 68 9.61 -3.89 -2.52
CA GLU A 68 10.81 -3.34 -3.13
C GLU A 68 11.02 -3.93 -4.52
N ASP A 69 11.45 -3.09 -5.43
CA ASP A 69 11.77 -3.48 -6.81
C ASP A 69 12.90 -2.59 -7.33
N LYS A 70 13.30 -2.82 -8.55
CA LYS A 70 14.25 -1.98 -9.26
C LYS A 70 13.60 -1.40 -10.50
N ALA A 71 13.81 -0.12 -10.71
CA ALA A 71 13.44 0.53 -11.97
C ALA A 71 14.33 0.03 -13.11
N PRO A 72 13.93 0.19 -14.39
CA PRO A 72 14.74 -0.22 -15.54
C PRO A 72 16.15 0.36 -15.54
N ASN A 73 16.36 1.51 -14.93
CA ASN A 73 17.69 2.14 -14.80
C ASN A 73 18.50 1.62 -13.61
N GLY A 74 18.06 0.58 -12.90
CA GLY A 74 18.72 0.01 -11.74
C GLY A 74 18.52 0.75 -10.42
N LYS A 75 17.80 1.87 -10.41
CA LYS A 75 17.47 2.60 -9.17
C LYS A 75 16.45 1.82 -8.34
N GLN A 76 16.51 2.03 -7.02
CA GLN A 76 15.50 1.47 -6.12
C GLN A 76 14.12 2.01 -6.47
N ALA A 77 13.16 1.11 -6.49
CA ALA A 77 11.77 1.44 -6.77
C ALA A 77 10.85 0.68 -5.81
N ILE A 78 9.60 1.09 -5.80
CA ILE A 78 8.54 0.43 -5.04
C ILE A 78 7.48 -0.01 -6.03
N HIS A 79 7.22 -1.31 -6.09
CA HIS A 79 6.16 -1.88 -6.90
C HIS A 79 4.90 -1.99 -6.05
N MET A 80 3.82 -1.41 -6.54
CA MET A 80 2.53 -1.41 -5.86
C MET A 80 1.48 -2.03 -6.77
N ALA A 81 0.77 -3.04 -6.25
CA ALA A 81 -0.38 -3.63 -6.91
C ALA A 81 -1.63 -3.19 -6.16
N PHE A 82 -2.53 -2.52 -6.85
CA PHE A 82 -3.77 -1.99 -6.28
C PHE A 82 -4.98 -2.77 -6.78
N VAL A 83 -5.98 -2.85 -5.92
CA VAL A 83 -7.34 -3.19 -6.30
C VAL A 83 -8.23 -2.05 -5.82
N VAL A 84 -8.92 -1.39 -6.73
CA VAL A 84 -9.79 -0.26 -6.43
C VAL A 84 -11.21 -0.61 -6.84
N GLY A 85 -12.16 -0.34 -5.99
CA GLY A 85 -13.54 -0.64 -6.29
C GLY A 85 -14.54 0.12 -5.44
N LYS A 86 -15.79 -0.22 -5.66
CA LYS A 86 -16.95 0.34 -4.97
C LYS A 86 -17.62 -0.71 -4.10
N ILE A 87 -18.24 -0.26 -3.03
CA ILE A 87 -19.03 -1.10 -2.13
C ILE A 87 -20.48 -0.63 -2.20
N ALA A 88 -21.37 -1.53 -2.61
CA ALA A 88 -22.79 -1.26 -2.64
C ALA A 88 -23.39 -1.24 -1.21
N ASN A 89 -24.61 -0.73 -1.09
CA ASN A 89 -25.29 -0.63 0.22
C ASN A 89 -25.50 -2.00 0.88
N ASP A 90 -25.58 -3.07 0.10
CA ASP A 90 -25.71 -4.44 0.60
C ASP A 90 -24.37 -5.08 0.97
N GLY A 91 -23.25 -4.35 0.84
CA GLY A 91 -21.92 -4.83 1.09
C GLY A 91 -21.23 -5.50 -0.10
N THR A 92 -21.89 -5.60 -1.24
CA THR A 92 -21.29 -6.18 -2.46
C THR A 92 -20.17 -5.31 -2.97
N ARG A 93 -18.99 -5.91 -3.21
CA ARG A 93 -17.83 -5.23 -3.76
C ARG A 93 -17.77 -5.41 -5.26
N THR A 94 -17.52 -4.30 -5.95
CA THR A 94 -17.30 -4.29 -7.40
C THR A 94 -15.94 -3.71 -7.69
N VAL A 95 -15.07 -4.47 -8.32
CA VAL A 95 -13.73 -4.01 -8.71
C VAL A 95 -13.86 -3.08 -9.93
N VAL A 96 -13.36 -1.86 -9.80
CA VAL A 96 -13.30 -0.87 -10.88
C VAL A 96 -12.03 -1.05 -11.70
N SER A 97 -10.90 -1.24 -11.03
CA SER A 97 -9.60 -1.39 -11.68
C SER A 97 -8.58 -2.07 -10.77
N GLN A 98 -7.57 -2.67 -11.39
CA GLN A 98 -6.45 -3.30 -10.71
C GLN A 98 -5.12 -2.75 -11.26
N PRO A 99 -4.81 -1.47 -11.00
CA PRO A 99 -3.60 -0.87 -11.53
C PRO A 99 -2.34 -1.37 -10.81
N GLN A 100 -1.24 -1.39 -11.54
CA GLN A 100 0.08 -1.62 -10.97
C GLN A 100 0.96 -0.40 -11.25
N ILE A 101 1.69 0.03 -10.24
CA ILE A 101 2.55 1.21 -10.32
C ILE A 101 3.93 0.85 -9.80
N ILE A 102 4.96 1.24 -10.55
CA ILE A 102 6.33 1.23 -10.07
C ILE A 102 6.75 2.69 -9.90
N SER A 103 7.12 3.06 -8.68
CA SER A 103 7.52 4.44 -8.39
C SER A 103 8.90 4.51 -7.75
N ILE A 104 9.60 5.60 -8.00
CA ILE A 104 10.81 5.96 -7.25
C ILE A 104 10.38 6.50 -5.89
N PRO A 105 11.05 6.11 -4.79
CA PRO A 105 10.72 6.65 -3.47
C PRO A 105 10.69 8.16 -3.45
N ASN A 106 9.69 8.73 -2.79
CA ASN A 106 9.46 10.16 -2.64
C ASN A 106 9.09 10.92 -3.93
N GLU A 107 8.91 10.22 -5.04
CA GLU A 107 8.44 10.82 -6.29
C GLU A 107 6.98 10.46 -6.54
N LYS A 108 6.21 11.42 -7.01
CA LYS A 108 4.81 11.19 -7.35
C LYS A 108 4.70 10.33 -8.62
N ALA A 109 3.97 9.23 -8.50
CA ALA A 109 3.57 8.41 -9.61
C ALA A 109 2.06 8.52 -9.82
N GLN A 110 1.63 8.46 -11.05
CA GLN A 110 0.20 8.56 -11.39
C GLN A 110 -0.15 7.53 -12.45
N ILE A 111 -1.30 6.92 -12.27
CA ILE A 111 -1.91 6.08 -13.29
C ILE A 111 -3.32 6.56 -13.56
N THR A 112 -3.66 6.62 -14.83
CA THR A 112 -4.98 6.96 -15.29
C THR A 112 -5.51 5.83 -16.17
N VAL A 113 -6.69 5.35 -15.86
CA VAL A 113 -7.36 4.29 -16.61
C VAL A 113 -8.59 4.86 -17.26
N GLY A 114 -8.71 4.68 -18.56
CA GLY A 114 -9.85 5.18 -19.33
C GLY A 114 -9.79 4.68 -20.77
N GLU A 115 -10.90 4.83 -21.48
CA GLU A 115 -10.98 4.56 -22.91
C GLU A 115 -10.96 5.86 -23.69
N ASN A 116 -10.39 5.83 -24.91
CA ASN A 116 -10.38 6.98 -25.81
C ASN A 116 -11.79 7.52 -26.06
N GLY A 117 -11.99 8.82 -25.84
CA GLY A 117 -13.26 9.49 -26.05
C GLY A 117 -14.28 9.33 -24.93
N LYS A 118 -13.92 8.68 -23.84
CA LYS A 118 -14.77 8.55 -22.64
C LYS A 118 -14.10 9.20 -21.43
N PRO A 119 -14.88 9.60 -20.40
CA PRO A 119 -14.31 10.09 -19.15
C PRO A 119 -13.37 9.05 -18.52
N GLU A 120 -12.36 9.54 -17.81
CA GLU A 120 -11.46 8.69 -17.05
C GLU A 120 -12.24 7.84 -16.05
N VAL A 121 -12.03 6.53 -16.07
CA VAL A 121 -12.65 5.61 -15.10
C VAL A 121 -11.99 5.77 -13.74
N LEU A 122 -10.67 5.90 -13.72
CA LEU A 122 -9.88 5.97 -12.52
C LEU A 122 -8.65 6.85 -12.73
N SER A 123 -8.34 7.67 -11.76
CA SER A 123 -7.04 8.34 -11.64
C SER A 123 -6.52 8.12 -10.22
N LEU A 124 -5.34 7.54 -10.13
CA LEU A 124 -4.68 7.29 -8.86
C LEU A 124 -3.28 7.85 -8.90
N SER A 125 -2.97 8.77 -7.99
CA SER A 125 -1.62 9.22 -7.77
C SER A 125 -1.13 8.77 -6.40
N VAL A 126 0.15 8.48 -6.30
CA VAL A 126 0.77 7.99 -5.08
C VAL A 126 2.18 8.52 -4.92
N ILE A 127 2.51 8.88 -3.70
CA ILE A 127 3.89 9.13 -3.26
C ILE A 127 4.19 8.04 -2.24
N ALA A 128 5.14 7.18 -2.56
CA ALA A 128 5.53 6.08 -1.70
C ALA A 128 6.92 6.34 -1.11
N ASN A 129 7.06 6.09 0.17
CA ASN A 129 8.33 6.17 0.88
C ASN A 129 8.56 4.92 1.70
N LYS A 130 9.83 4.55 1.82
CA LYS A 130 10.21 3.50 2.75
C LYS A 130 10.13 4.01 4.18
N THR A 131 9.64 3.16 5.06
CA THR A 131 9.61 3.41 6.49
C THR A 131 9.88 2.11 7.24
N THR A 132 9.98 2.18 8.53
CA THR A 132 10.16 1.03 9.42
C THR A 132 9.05 1.03 10.46
N LEU A 133 8.60 -0.13 10.78
CA LEU A 133 7.63 -0.34 11.86
C LEU A 133 8.31 -0.87 13.11
#